data_a56a0978498a11cfbead88c00733e8b9
#
_entry.id   a56a0978498a11cfbead88c00733e8b9
#
_cell.length_a   1.000
_cell.length_b   1.000
_cell.length_c   1.000
_cell.angle_alpha   90.00
_cell.angle_beta   90.00
_cell.angle_gamma   90.00
#
_symmetry.space_group_name_H-M   'P 1'
#
loop_
_entity.id
_entity.type
_entity.pdbx_description
1 polymer ?
#
loop_
_entity_poly.entity_id
_entity_poly.type
_entity_poly.pdbx_seq_one_letter_code
_entity_poly.pdbx_strand_id
1 'polypeptide(L)'
;MGGPYRTGDVERLLGLGEHVLRYWERELPILSPSRSPFGRREWSEADIALLLRVRHLVKGRGLGLSATMDALIAERSGAGAGAAAALSEARAALVSAYFESRSLAERLAAVRHSTINE
;
A
#
# COMPACT_ATOMS: atom_id res chain seq x y z
N MET A 1 0.64 7.18 -13.15
CA MET A 1 -0.48 6.39 -12.70
C MET A 1 -0.12 4.94 -12.59
N GLY A 2 0.01 4.48 -11.43
CA GLY A 2 0.27 3.09 -11.17
C GLY A 2 -0.99 2.39 -10.70
N GLY A 3 -0.97 1.12 -10.75
CA GLY A 3 -2.03 0.27 -10.30
C GLY A 3 -2.97 -0.19 -11.41
N PRO A 4 -3.76 -1.20 -11.17
CA PRO A 4 -3.79 -1.87 -9.88
C PRO A 4 -2.49 -2.65 -9.60
N TYR A 5 -2.17 -2.78 -8.34
CA TYR A 5 -0.99 -3.52 -7.88
C TYR A 5 -1.38 -4.88 -7.35
N ARG A 6 -0.49 -5.85 -7.51
CA ARG A 6 -0.73 -7.21 -7.02
C ARG A 6 -0.25 -7.34 -5.56
N THR A 7 -0.77 -8.35 -4.87
CA THR A 7 -0.41 -8.61 -3.48
C THR A 7 1.11 -8.75 -3.30
N GLY A 8 1.81 -9.40 -4.23
CA GLY A 8 3.26 -9.53 -4.16
C GLY A 8 4.00 -8.19 -4.17
N ASP A 9 3.50 -7.22 -4.93
CA ASP A 9 4.08 -5.87 -4.95
C ASP A 9 3.89 -5.18 -3.60
N VAL A 10 2.70 -5.35 -3.02
CA VAL A 10 2.36 -4.78 -1.72
C VAL A 10 3.21 -5.39 -0.61
N GLU A 11 3.40 -6.70 -0.64
CA GLU A 11 4.26 -7.40 0.32
C GLU A 11 5.68 -6.85 0.29
N ARG A 12 6.22 -6.64 -0.88
CA ARG A 12 7.58 -6.10 -1.04
C ARG A 12 7.69 -4.67 -0.51
N LEU A 13 6.69 -3.85 -0.81
CA LEU A 13 6.69 -2.47 -0.34
C LEU A 13 6.60 -2.38 1.18
N LEU A 14 5.70 -3.16 1.78
CA LEU A 14 5.45 -3.11 3.22
C LEU A 14 6.42 -3.94 4.04
N GLY A 15 7.09 -4.90 3.41
CA GLY A 15 7.94 -5.84 4.14
C GLY A 15 7.15 -6.81 4.99
N LEU A 16 5.94 -7.15 4.57
CA LEU A 16 5.02 -8.04 5.30
C LEU A 16 4.62 -9.21 4.41
N GLY A 17 4.32 -10.35 5.03
CA GLY A 17 3.87 -11.52 4.31
C GLY A 17 2.38 -11.47 3.98
N GLU A 18 1.96 -12.31 3.05
CA GLU A 18 0.57 -12.39 2.63
C GLU A 18 -0.39 -12.68 3.78
N HIS A 19 0.03 -13.55 4.71
CA HIS A 19 -0.82 -13.91 5.85
C HIS A 19 -1.13 -12.72 6.75
N VAL A 20 -0.21 -11.75 6.88
CA VAL A 20 -0.45 -10.53 7.66
C VAL A 20 -1.45 -9.65 6.93
N LEU A 21 -1.29 -9.49 5.62
CA LEU A 21 -2.22 -8.70 4.81
C LEU A 21 -3.64 -9.29 4.85
N ARG A 22 -3.76 -10.60 4.77
CA ARG A 22 -5.06 -11.28 4.87
C ARG A 22 -5.69 -11.09 6.25
N TYR A 23 -4.87 -11.15 7.29
CA TYR A 23 -5.34 -10.95 8.66
C TYR A 23 -5.86 -9.53 8.83
N TRP A 24 -5.12 -8.54 8.37
CA TRP A 24 -5.55 -7.14 8.43
C TRP A 24 -6.82 -6.90 7.61
N GLU A 25 -6.90 -7.46 6.42
CA GLU A 25 -8.08 -7.34 5.56
C GLU A 25 -9.32 -7.89 6.27
N ARG A 26 -9.18 -9.01 6.96
CA ARG A 26 -10.28 -9.63 7.71
C ARG A 26 -10.69 -8.82 8.91
N GLU A 27 -9.72 -8.28 9.66
CA GLU A 27 -9.97 -7.58 10.92
C GLU A 27 -10.26 -6.08 10.75
N LEU A 28 -9.87 -5.51 9.62
CA LEU A 28 -10.06 -4.09 9.32
C LEU A 28 -10.97 -3.92 8.11
N PRO A 29 -12.30 -3.81 8.32
CA PRO A 29 -13.24 -3.69 7.20
C PRO A 29 -13.00 -2.50 6.28
N ILE A 30 -12.26 -1.50 6.75
CA ILE A 30 -11.88 -0.33 5.94
C ILE A 30 -10.94 -0.73 4.79
N LEU A 31 -10.23 -1.85 4.91
CA LEU A 31 -9.39 -2.39 3.85
C LEU A 31 -10.26 -3.26 2.93
N SER A 32 -10.49 -2.79 1.72
CA SER A 32 -11.38 -3.46 0.79
C SER A 32 -10.83 -3.40 -0.63
N PRO A 33 -9.76 -4.16 -0.91
CA PRO A 33 -9.20 -4.16 -2.26
C PRO A 33 -10.19 -4.76 -3.26
N SER A 34 -10.13 -4.28 -4.49
CA SER A 34 -10.92 -4.84 -5.57
C SER A 34 -10.39 -6.23 -5.93
N ARG A 35 -11.16 -6.97 -6.69
CA ARG A 35 -10.72 -8.25 -7.20
C ARG A 35 -10.80 -8.25 -8.72
N SER A 36 -9.82 -8.89 -9.35
CA SER A 36 -9.84 -9.10 -10.79
C SER A 36 -10.96 -10.07 -11.16
N PRO A 37 -11.32 -10.18 -12.46
CA PRO A 37 -12.28 -11.20 -12.91
C PRO A 37 -11.89 -12.62 -12.51
N PHE A 38 -10.59 -12.86 -12.25
CA PHE A 38 -10.08 -14.17 -11.84
C PHE A 38 -10.01 -14.34 -10.32
N GLY A 39 -10.57 -13.41 -9.55
CA GLY A 39 -10.61 -13.49 -8.10
C GLY A 39 -9.35 -13.06 -7.37
N ARG A 40 -8.38 -12.49 -8.06
CA ARG A 40 -7.15 -12.00 -7.44
C ARG A 40 -7.35 -10.61 -6.86
N ARG A 41 -6.73 -10.35 -5.71
CA ARG A 41 -6.77 -9.03 -5.09
C ARG A 41 -6.01 -8.02 -5.96
N GLU A 42 -6.62 -6.88 -6.16
CA GLU A 42 -6.01 -5.75 -6.84
C GLU A 42 -6.03 -4.54 -5.90
N TRP A 43 -4.86 -4.00 -5.63
CA TRP A 43 -4.68 -2.91 -4.69
C TRP A 43 -4.46 -1.60 -5.46
N SER A 44 -5.25 -0.58 -5.15
CA SER A 44 -5.05 0.75 -5.71
C SER A 44 -3.96 1.48 -4.92
N GLU A 45 -3.52 2.62 -5.45
CA GLU A 45 -2.59 3.48 -4.71
C GLU A 45 -3.19 3.94 -3.39
N ALA A 46 -4.48 4.24 -3.37
CA ALA A 46 -5.18 4.64 -2.14
C ALA A 46 -5.22 3.48 -1.13
N ASP A 47 -5.45 2.26 -1.61
CA ASP A 47 -5.43 1.07 -0.74
C ASP A 47 -4.05 0.89 -0.11
N ILE A 48 -3.00 1.04 -0.90
CA ILE A 48 -1.63 0.87 -0.42
C ILE A 48 -1.27 1.98 0.57
N ALA A 49 -1.70 3.21 0.31
CA ALA A 49 -1.49 4.32 1.24
C ALA A 49 -2.15 4.03 2.58
N LEU A 50 -3.35 3.45 2.56
CA LEU A 50 -4.06 3.05 3.77
C LEU A 50 -3.31 1.93 4.51
N LEU A 51 -2.79 0.95 3.78
CA LEU A 51 -1.98 -0.11 4.36
C LEU A 51 -0.71 0.43 5.03
N LEU A 52 -0.07 1.42 4.42
CA LEU A 52 1.09 2.09 5.02
C LEU A 52 0.70 2.76 6.33
N ARG A 53 -0.47 3.37 6.39
CA ARG A 53 -0.98 3.99 7.61
C ARG A 53 -1.25 2.93 8.69
N VAL A 54 -1.87 1.83 8.32
CA VAL A 54 -2.11 0.70 9.24
C VAL A 54 -0.78 0.18 9.77
N ARG A 55 0.19 -0.03 8.89
CA ARG A 55 1.52 -0.51 9.28
C ARG A 55 2.17 0.43 10.29
N HIS A 56 2.09 1.74 10.06
CA HIS A 56 2.62 2.73 11.00
C HIS A 56 1.95 2.64 12.36
N LEU A 57 0.64 2.54 12.41
CA LEU A 57 -0.10 2.48 13.67
C LEU A 57 0.14 1.17 14.41
N VAL A 58 0.15 0.06 13.71
CA VAL A 58 0.34 -1.26 14.32
C VAL A 58 1.80 -1.51 14.67
N LYS A 59 2.70 -1.36 13.72
CA LYS A 59 4.11 -1.69 13.90
C LYS A 59 4.93 -0.55 14.47
N GLY A 60 4.67 0.68 14.01
CA GLY A 60 5.42 1.85 14.47
C GLY A 60 4.99 2.33 15.84
N ARG A 61 3.69 2.43 16.07
CA ARG A 61 3.14 2.93 17.34
C ARG A 61 2.67 1.83 18.27
N GLY A 62 2.68 0.58 17.83
CA GLY A 62 2.30 -0.55 18.66
C GLY A 62 0.82 -0.63 19.02
N LEU A 63 -0.07 0.00 18.24
CA LEU A 63 -1.49 -0.04 18.51
C LEU A 63 -2.08 -1.40 18.12
N GLY A 64 -3.05 -1.87 18.88
CA GLY A 64 -3.83 -3.03 18.51
C GLY A 64 -4.75 -2.68 17.31
N LEU A 65 -5.30 -3.69 16.65
CA LEU A 65 -6.13 -3.49 15.46
C LEU A 65 -7.40 -2.68 15.77
N SER A 66 -8.02 -2.88 16.93
CA SER A 66 -9.19 -2.12 17.33
C SER A 66 -8.89 -0.63 17.46
N ALA A 67 -7.80 -0.29 18.14
CA ALA A 67 -7.36 1.09 18.30
C ALA A 67 -6.94 1.69 16.94
N THR A 68 -6.34 0.89 16.08
CA THR A 68 -5.98 1.31 14.73
C THR A 68 -7.23 1.66 13.93
N MET A 69 -8.25 0.83 13.98
CA MET A 69 -9.51 1.09 13.28
C MET A 69 -10.17 2.39 13.79
N ASP A 70 -10.18 2.59 15.10
CA ASP A 70 -10.71 3.81 15.69
C ASP A 70 -9.96 5.05 15.22
N ALA A 71 -8.64 4.97 15.16
CA ALA A 71 -7.80 6.07 14.67
C ALA A 71 -8.09 6.39 13.21
N LEU A 72 -8.24 5.36 12.37
CA LEU A 72 -8.53 5.54 10.95
C LEU A 72 -9.90 6.16 10.72
N ILE A 73 -10.90 5.75 11.49
CA ILE A 73 -12.25 6.32 11.42
C ILE A 73 -12.21 7.79 11.84
N ALA A 74 -11.52 8.10 12.92
CA ALA A 74 -11.39 9.47 13.40
C ALA A 74 -10.71 10.38 12.36
N GLU A 75 -9.69 9.88 11.66
CA GLU A 75 -9.03 10.63 10.60
C GLU A 75 -9.96 10.96 9.44
N ARG A 76 -10.93 10.08 9.15
CA ARG A 76 -11.89 10.29 8.07
C ARG A 76 -13.05 11.20 8.44
N SER A 77 -13.44 11.21 9.72
CA SER A 77 -14.70 11.82 10.17
C SER A 77 -14.54 13.10 10.97
N GLY A 78 -13.35 13.45 11.41
CA GLY A 78 -13.13 14.55 12.32
C GLY A 78 -12.90 15.89 11.65
N ALA A 79 -12.61 16.90 12.45
CA ALA A 79 -12.26 18.24 11.98
C ALA A 79 -11.02 18.26 11.09
N GLY A 80 -10.20 17.21 11.16
CA GLY A 80 -9.02 17.06 10.32
C GLY A 80 -9.23 16.28 9.03
N ALA A 81 -10.48 16.01 8.66
CA ALA A 81 -10.78 15.16 7.50
C ALA A 81 -10.15 15.67 6.19
N GLY A 82 -10.14 16.98 5.98
CA GLY A 82 -9.49 17.55 4.80
C GLY A 82 -7.99 17.36 4.78
N ALA A 83 -7.34 17.55 5.93
CA ALA A 83 -5.91 17.32 6.06
C ALA A 83 -5.58 15.85 5.90
N ALA A 84 -6.41 14.95 6.44
CA ALA A 84 -6.23 13.50 6.29
C ALA A 84 -6.36 13.08 4.82
N ALA A 85 -7.31 13.64 4.09
CA ALA A 85 -7.48 13.38 2.67
C ALA A 85 -6.25 13.83 1.87
N ALA A 86 -5.77 15.05 2.13
CA ALA A 86 -4.57 15.56 1.47
C ALA A 86 -3.35 14.70 1.76
N LEU A 87 -3.21 14.23 3.00
CA LEU A 87 -2.13 13.34 3.39
C LEU A 87 -2.22 11.98 2.68
N SER A 88 -3.43 11.45 2.53
CA SER A 88 -3.67 10.21 1.81
C SER A 88 -3.29 10.35 0.33
N GLU A 89 -3.61 11.47 -0.30
CA GLU A 89 -3.21 11.74 -1.68
C GLU A 89 -1.69 11.80 -1.80
N ALA A 90 -1.02 12.47 -0.85
CA ALA A 90 0.44 12.55 -0.84
C ALA A 90 1.08 11.17 -0.69
N ARG A 91 0.54 10.33 0.17
CA ARG A 91 1.00 8.95 0.34
C ARG A 91 0.83 8.13 -0.93
N ALA A 92 -0.33 8.27 -1.59
CA ALA A 92 -0.60 7.57 -2.85
C ALA A 92 0.40 7.99 -3.93
N ALA A 93 0.71 9.27 -4.01
CA ALA A 93 1.71 9.79 -4.95
C ALA A 93 3.09 9.21 -4.68
N LEU A 94 3.48 9.09 -3.41
CA LEU A 94 4.76 8.50 -3.02
C LEU A 94 4.82 7.02 -3.38
N VAL A 95 3.72 6.29 -3.19
CA VAL A 95 3.64 4.88 -3.56
C VAL A 95 3.81 4.72 -5.08
N SER A 96 3.12 5.55 -5.85
CA SER A 96 3.25 5.54 -7.30
C SER A 96 4.69 5.82 -7.75
N ALA A 97 5.31 6.84 -7.16
CA ALA A 97 6.70 7.19 -7.46
C ALA A 97 7.65 6.04 -7.11
N TYR A 98 7.42 5.36 -6.01
CA TYR A 98 8.24 4.20 -5.62
C TYR A 98 8.19 3.11 -6.69
N PHE A 99 7.00 2.72 -7.14
CA PHE A 99 6.87 1.66 -8.14
C PHE A 99 7.40 2.09 -9.50
N GLU A 100 7.22 3.34 -9.90
CA GLU A 100 7.78 3.86 -11.15
C GLU A 100 9.30 3.85 -11.11
N SER A 101 9.89 4.30 -10.02
CA SER A 101 11.33 4.31 -9.82
C SER A 101 11.91 2.90 -9.86
N ARG A 102 11.24 1.95 -9.20
CA ARG A 102 11.66 0.56 -9.19
C ARG A 102 11.59 -0.05 -10.58
N SER A 103 10.52 0.20 -11.32
CA SER A 103 10.36 -0.28 -12.69
C SER A 103 11.47 0.25 -13.61
N LEU A 104 11.80 1.54 -13.46
CA LEU A 104 12.89 2.15 -14.21
C LEU A 104 14.22 1.51 -13.88
N ALA A 105 14.50 1.29 -12.59
CA ALA A 105 15.73 0.65 -12.14
C ALA A 105 15.86 -0.77 -12.72
N GLU A 106 14.77 -1.52 -12.73
CA GLU A 106 14.74 -2.87 -13.31
C GLU A 106 15.03 -2.84 -14.80
N ARG A 107 14.47 -1.89 -15.54
CA ARG A 107 14.73 -1.73 -16.96
C ARG A 107 16.20 -1.36 -17.24
N LEU A 108 16.75 -0.47 -16.44
CA LEU A 108 18.16 -0.08 -16.56
C LEU A 108 19.08 -1.26 -16.25
N ALA A 109 18.77 -2.03 -15.23
CA ALA A 109 19.55 -3.23 -14.89
C ALA A 109 19.52 -4.26 -16.03
N ALA A 110 18.36 -4.44 -16.67
CA ALA A 110 18.21 -5.34 -17.80
C ALA A 110 19.05 -4.90 -18.99
N VAL A 111 19.07 -3.60 -19.29
CA VAL A 111 19.90 -3.05 -20.37
C VAL A 111 21.38 -3.24 -20.08
N ARG A 112 21.82 -2.94 -18.86
CA ARG A 112 23.23 -3.14 -18.45
C ARG A 112 23.64 -4.60 -18.57
N HIS A 113 22.80 -5.51 -18.12
CA HIS A 113 23.07 -6.93 -18.20
C HIS A 113 23.19 -7.40 -19.66
N SER A 114 22.28 -6.95 -20.51
CA SER A 114 22.33 -7.26 -21.94
C SER A 114 23.61 -6.76 -22.60
N THR A 115 24.04 -5.55 -22.26
CA THR A 115 25.27 -4.96 -22.79
C THR A 115 26.51 -5.74 -22.35
N ILE A 116 26.54 -6.17 -21.10
CA ILE A 116 27.69 -6.93 -20.56
C ILE A 116 27.81 -8.30 -21.23
N ASN A 117 26.70 -8.93 -21.59
CA ASN A 117 26.68 -10.27 -22.17
C ASN A 117 26.93 -10.30 -23.67
N GLU A 118 27.06 -9.17 -24.30
CA GLU A 118 27.51 -9.06 -25.69
C GLU A 118 29.03 -9.02 -25.74
#